data_2bdb7d60408fd9613604045a8d0a387d
#
_entry.id   2bdb7d60408fd9613604045a8d0a387d
#
_cell.length_a   1.000
_cell.length_b   1.000
_cell.length_c   1.000
_cell.angle_alpha   90.00
_cell.angle_beta   90.00
_cell.angle_gamma   90.00
#
_symmetry.space_group_name_H-M   'P 1'
#
loop_
_entity.id
_entity.type
_entity.pdbx_description
1 polymer ?
#
loop_
_entity_poly.entity_id
_entity_poly.type
_entity_poly.pdbx_seq_one_letter_code
_entity_poly.pdbx_strand_id
1 'polypeptide(L)'
;MSADGAPRVERTDDVVTITMVRPRKRNALSREHLTQLLAAVGEAGRTDATALVLAAEGPVFSAGHDFGDVAGRPLAEVRSLLELCTELMESLHELPQVVVARVHALATAAGAQLVASCDLAVAAESAGFAAPGGKGGWFCHTPMVPLARDIGRKRAMELALTGDVIDARTALDWGLVNRVVPDDELDDAVADLVARATRGSRASKAWGKATMYAQLDRPERDAYGVAVEVMASASQLPGAVEGMTSFLEKRRPVWTD
;
A
#
# COMPACT_ATOMS: atom_id res chain seq x y z
N MET A 1 -11.87 -25.47 -7.11
CA MET A 1 -11.66 -25.50 -5.64
C MET A 1 -10.69 -24.39 -5.34
N SER A 2 -11.12 -23.27 -4.74
CA SER A 2 -10.20 -22.24 -4.28
C SER A 2 -9.32 -22.85 -3.20
N ALA A 3 -8.01 -22.71 -3.32
CA ALA A 3 -7.07 -23.11 -2.25
C ALA A 3 -7.52 -22.41 -0.96
N ASP A 4 -7.73 -23.17 0.11
CA ASP A 4 -8.26 -22.67 1.37
C ASP A 4 -7.35 -21.54 1.89
N GLY A 5 -7.81 -20.29 1.76
CA GLY A 5 -7.11 -19.10 2.21
C GLY A 5 -6.31 -18.32 1.16
N ALA A 6 -6.43 -18.62 -0.15
CA ALA A 6 -5.92 -17.71 -1.17
C ALA A 6 -6.66 -16.36 -1.12
N PRO A 7 -5.99 -15.22 -1.38
CA PRO A 7 -6.65 -13.93 -1.41
C PRO A 7 -7.76 -13.93 -2.46
N ARG A 8 -8.90 -13.32 -2.13
CA ARG A 8 -9.98 -13.12 -3.09
C ARG A 8 -9.64 -11.91 -3.96
N VAL A 9 -9.70 -12.10 -5.27
CA VAL A 9 -9.47 -11.05 -6.26
C VAL A 9 -10.77 -10.77 -6.99
N GLU A 10 -11.25 -9.56 -6.92
CA GLU A 10 -12.49 -9.11 -7.56
C GLU A 10 -12.18 -7.87 -8.39
N ARG A 11 -12.87 -7.74 -9.52
CA ARG A 11 -12.78 -6.52 -10.33
C ARG A 11 -14.18 -5.91 -10.46
N THR A 12 -14.27 -4.64 -10.14
CA THR A 12 -15.46 -3.82 -10.36
C THR A 12 -15.04 -2.61 -11.17
N ASP A 13 -15.56 -2.47 -12.38
CA ASP A 13 -15.14 -1.44 -13.32
C ASP A 13 -13.60 -1.39 -13.51
N ASP A 14 -12.99 -0.26 -13.17
CA ASP A 14 -11.56 0.00 -13.31
C ASP A 14 -10.78 -0.23 -11.99
N VAL A 15 -11.38 -0.92 -11.02
CA VAL A 15 -10.77 -1.18 -9.71
C VAL A 15 -10.62 -2.68 -9.48
N VAL A 16 -9.41 -3.12 -9.17
CA VAL A 16 -9.14 -4.48 -8.65
C VAL A 16 -9.09 -4.43 -7.14
N THR A 17 -9.85 -5.28 -6.46
CA THR A 17 -9.79 -5.46 -5.01
C THR A 17 -9.17 -6.80 -4.68
N ILE A 18 -8.08 -6.80 -3.92
CA ILE A 18 -7.43 -7.99 -3.35
C ILE A 18 -7.77 -8.04 -1.87
N THR A 19 -8.53 -9.06 -1.45
CA THR A 19 -8.96 -9.24 -0.07
C THR A 19 -8.26 -10.43 0.58
N MET A 20 -7.55 -10.20 1.67
CA MET A 20 -7.01 -11.26 2.52
C MET A 20 -8.15 -11.95 3.26
N VAL A 21 -8.30 -13.28 3.09
CA VAL A 21 -9.44 -14.07 3.59
C VAL A 21 -9.01 -15.21 4.50
N ARG A 22 -8.01 -14.97 5.35
CA ARG A 22 -7.54 -15.92 6.39
C ARG A 22 -7.89 -15.46 7.81
N PRO A 23 -9.17 -15.20 8.15
CA PRO A 23 -9.57 -14.62 9.44
C PRO A 23 -9.19 -15.47 10.63
N ARG A 24 -9.25 -16.82 10.51
CA ARG A 24 -8.85 -17.75 11.58
C ARG A 24 -7.36 -17.67 11.91
N LYS A 25 -6.52 -17.29 10.95
CA LYS A 25 -5.09 -17.06 11.11
C LYS A 25 -4.76 -15.56 11.23
N ARG A 26 -5.77 -14.72 11.47
CA ARG A 26 -5.61 -13.25 11.60
C ARG A 26 -4.85 -12.64 10.43
N ASN A 27 -5.07 -13.15 9.22
CA ASN A 27 -4.40 -12.73 8.00
C ASN A 27 -2.87 -12.65 8.16
N ALA A 28 -2.29 -13.61 8.88
CA ALA A 28 -0.85 -13.70 9.07
C ALA A 28 -0.15 -13.91 7.71
N LEU A 29 0.94 -13.19 7.52
CA LEU A 29 1.76 -13.19 6.32
C LEU A 29 2.75 -14.37 6.38
N SER A 30 2.23 -15.58 6.18
CA SER A 30 3.03 -16.77 5.96
C SER A 30 3.67 -16.76 4.58
N ARG A 31 4.70 -17.56 4.36
CA ARG A 31 5.33 -17.73 3.03
C ARG A 31 4.30 -17.99 1.93
N GLU A 32 3.38 -18.93 2.19
CA GLU A 32 2.31 -19.26 1.24
C GLU A 32 1.43 -18.05 0.93
N HIS A 33 1.00 -17.31 1.97
CA HIS A 33 0.13 -16.15 1.79
C HIS A 33 0.85 -15.00 1.07
N LEU A 34 2.12 -14.74 1.40
CA LEU A 34 2.94 -13.76 0.70
C LEU A 34 3.09 -14.11 -0.78
N THR A 35 3.38 -15.38 -1.11
CA THR A 35 3.48 -15.84 -2.49
C THR A 35 2.17 -15.62 -3.26
N GLN A 36 1.04 -15.93 -2.63
CA GLN A 36 -0.28 -15.74 -3.24
C GLN A 36 -0.64 -14.26 -3.42
N LEU A 37 -0.32 -13.42 -2.44
CA LEU A 37 -0.52 -11.96 -2.54
C LEU A 37 0.34 -11.36 -3.63
N LEU A 38 1.63 -11.71 -3.68
CA LEU A 38 2.55 -11.23 -4.72
C LEU A 38 2.07 -11.61 -6.12
N ALA A 39 1.61 -12.86 -6.30
CA ALA A 39 1.02 -13.30 -7.56
C ALA A 39 -0.23 -12.48 -7.94
N ALA A 40 -1.14 -12.26 -6.98
CA ALA A 40 -2.36 -11.49 -7.21
C ALA A 40 -2.07 -10.02 -7.55
N VAL A 41 -1.10 -9.39 -6.87
CA VAL A 41 -0.62 -8.04 -7.17
C VAL A 41 -0.01 -7.97 -8.57
N GLY A 42 0.85 -8.94 -8.92
CA GLY A 42 1.44 -9.00 -10.26
C GLY A 42 0.41 -9.22 -11.37
N GLU A 43 -0.65 -10.00 -11.13
CA GLU A 43 -1.76 -10.15 -12.07
C GLU A 43 -2.55 -8.86 -12.23
N ALA A 44 -2.88 -8.18 -11.12
CA ALA A 44 -3.55 -6.87 -11.15
C ALA A 44 -2.75 -5.84 -11.95
N GLY A 45 -1.42 -5.84 -11.81
CA GLY A 45 -0.52 -4.95 -12.53
C GLY A 45 -0.54 -5.08 -14.05
N ARG A 46 -0.93 -6.26 -14.57
CA ARG A 46 -1.04 -6.52 -16.02
C ARG A 46 -2.39 -6.12 -16.60
N THR A 47 -3.34 -5.71 -15.76
CA THR A 47 -4.65 -5.27 -16.21
C THR A 47 -4.68 -3.80 -16.58
N ASP A 48 -5.76 -3.38 -17.21
CA ASP A 48 -6.06 -1.98 -17.50
C ASP A 48 -6.77 -1.26 -16.35
N ALA A 49 -6.87 -1.87 -15.16
CA ALA A 49 -7.40 -1.23 -13.96
C ALA A 49 -6.62 0.05 -13.63
N THR A 50 -7.30 1.03 -13.08
CA THR A 50 -6.69 2.31 -12.66
C THR A 50 -6.28 2.31 -11.20
N ALA A 51 -6.89 1.45 -10.38
CA ALA A 51 -6.57 1.29 -8.97
C ALA A 51 -6.57 -0.17 -8.51
N LEU A 52 -5.80 -0.42 -7.46
CA LEU A 52 -5.83 -1.62 -6.64
C LEU A 52 -6.23 -1.24 -5.22
N VAL A 53 -7.25 -1.90 -4.68
CA VAL A 53 -7.63 -1.80 -3.26
C VAL A 53 -7.14 -3.05 -2.55
N LEU A 54 -6.34 -2.88 -1.51
CA LEU A 54 -5.92 -3.96 -0.62
C LEU A 54 -6.80 -3.97 0.62
N ALA A 55 -7.54 -5.05 0.82
CA ALA A 55 -8.51 -5.22 1.88
C ALA A 55 -8.26 -6.51 2.67
N ALA A 56 -8.97 -6.67 3.78
CA ALA A 56 -8.95 -7.89 4.57
C ALA A 56 -10.31 -8.16 5.22
N GLU A 57 -10.57 -9.42 5.55
CA GLU A 57 -11.72 -9.86 6.32
C GLU A 57 -11.33 -10.36 7.71
N GLY A 58 -12.29 -10.39 8.62
CA GLY A 58 -12.12 -10.96 9.96
C GLY A 58 -11.73 -9.93 11.02
N PRO A 59 -11.23 -10.39 12.19
CA PRO A 59 -11.08 -9.53 13.38
C PRO A 59 -9.88 -8.59 13.33
N VAL A 60 -8.97 -8.78 12.38
CA VAL A 60 -7.80 -7.91 12.17
C VAL A 60 -7.51 -7.76 10.68
N PHE A 61 -6.91 -6.63 10.29
CA PHE A 61 -6.41 -6.45 8.94
C PHE A 61 -5.27 -7.46 8.65
N SER A 62 -4.22 -7.45 9.45
CA SER A 62 -3.16 -8.46 9.44
C SER A 62 -2.35 -8.42 10.73
N ALA A 63 -2.02 -9.61 11.25
CA ALA A 63 -1.19 -9.78 12.44
C ALA A 63 0.33 -9.78 12.15
N GLY A 64 0.76 -9.55 10.90
CA GLY A 64 2.15 -9.64 10.48
C GLY A 64 2.58 -11.08 10.18
N HIS A 65 3.90 -11.34 10.26
CA HIS A 65 4.43 -12.66 9.89
C HIS A 65 3.84 -13.83 10.70
N ASP A 66 3.65 -14.97 10.04
CA ASP A 66 3.34 -16.23 10.71
C ASP A 66 4.62 -16.75 11.42
N PHE A 67 4.59 -16.80 12.73
CA PHE A 67 5.75 -17.27 13.50
C PHE A 67 6.08 -18.75 13.28
N GLY A 68 5.15 -19.55 12.72
CA GLY A 68 5.44 -20.91 12.27
C GLY A 68 6.49 -20.97 11.14
N ASP A 69 6.62 -19.89 10.36
CA ASP A 69 7.62 -19.77 9.30
C ASP A 69 8.94 -19.12 9.78
N VAL A 70 9.02 -18.72 11.06
CA VAL A 70 10.18 -17.99 11.61
C VAL A 70 10.83 -18.72 12.79
N ALA A 71 10.02 -19.12 13.78
CA ALA A 71 10.53 -19.66 15.03
C ALA A 71 11.28 -20.99 14.81
N GLY A 72 12.56 -21.01 15.18
CA GLY A 72 13.41 -22.19 15.04
C GLY A 72 13.82 -22.54 13.61
N ARG A 73 13.52 -21.69 12.64
CA ARG A 73 13.91 -21.91 11.24
C ARG A 73 15.37 -21.51 11.00
N PRO A 74 16.05 -22.16 10.04
CA PRO A 74 17.38 -21.75 9.61
C PRO A 74 17.40 -20.30 9.12
N LEU A 75 18.50 -19.58 9.37
CA LEU A 75 18.68 -18.18 8.97
C LEU A 75 18.36 -17.93 7.48
N ALA A 76 18.76 -18.85 6.60
CA ALA A 76 18.52 -18.72 5.16
C ALA A 76 17.01 -18.75 4.82
N GLU A 77 16.22 -19.58 5.51
CA GLU A 77 14.76 -19.65 5.32
C GLU A 77 14.08 -18.38 5.81
N VAL A 78 14.47 -17.88 7.00
CA VAL A 78 13.92 -16.61 7.53
C VAL A 78 14.29 -15.46 6.62
N ARG A 79 15.54 -15.37 6.14
CA ARG A 79 15.96 -14.33 5.19
C ARG A 79 15.10 -14.38 3.92
N SER A 80 14.94 -15.55 3.31
CA SER A 80 14.12 -15.69 2.11
C SER A 80 12.63 -15.35 2.32
N LEU A 81 12.10 -15.57 3.54
CA LEU A 81 10.74 -15.12 3.89
C LEU A 81 10.66 -13.58 3.92
N LEU A 82 11.64 -12.93 4.54
CA LEU A 82 11.68 -11.48 4.63
C LEU A 82 11.94 -10.82 3.27
N GLU A 83 12.76 -11.42 2.42
CA GLU A 83 12.99 -11.01 1.03
C GLU A 83 11.68 -11.10 0.23
N LEU A 84 10.93 -12.20 0.32
CA LEU A 84 9.62 -12.34 -0.32
C LEU A 84 8.61 -11.29 0.19
N CYS A 85 8.63 -10.99 1.50
CA CYS A 85 7.80 -9.94 2.05
C CYS A 85 8.19 -8.55 1.49
N THR A 86 9.48 -8.28 1.40
CA THR A 86 10.00 -7.04 0.81
C THR A 86 9.60 -6.90 -0.66
N GLU A 87 9.74 -7.97 -1.44
CA GLU A 87 9.32 -8.01 -2.85
C GLU A 87 7.83 -7.66 -3.00
N LEU A 88 6.96 -8.18 -2.12
CA LEU A 88 5.55 -7.78 -2.11
C LEU A 88 5.38 -6.28 -1.85
N MET A 89 6.08 -5.72 -0.85
CA MET A 89 5.97 -4.28 -0.54
C MET A 89 6.45 -3.40 -1.69
N GLU A 90 7.60 -3.74 -2.28
CA GLU A 90 8.16 -3.01 -3.42
C GLU A 90 7.28 -3.12 -4.66
N SER A 91 6.67 -4.29 -4.90
CA SER A 91 5.76 -4.48 -6.03
C SER A 91 4.54 -3.54 -5.99
N LEU A 92 4.06 -3.14 -4.79
CA LEU A 92 2.98 -2.15 -4.65
C LEU A 92 3.41 -0.76 -5.14
N HIS A 93 4.67 -0.38 -4.90
CA HIS A 93 5.23 0.89 -5.39
C HIS A 93 5.44 0.89 -6.91
N GLU A 94 5.80 -0.28 -7.48
CA GLU A 94 6.09 -0.44 -8.92
C GLU A 94 4.83 -0.52 -9.79
N LEU A 95 3.66 -0.81 -9.21
CA LEU A 95 2.40 -0.86 -9.93
C LEU A 95 2.09 0.47 -10.61
N PRO A 96 1.62 0.46 -11.88
CA PRO A 96 1.11 1.66 -12.54
C PRO A 96 -0.23 2.14 -11.96
N GLN A 97 -0.95 1.27 -11.26
CA GLN A 97 -2.20 1.56 -10.56
C GLN A 97 -1.96 2.34 -9.27
N VAL A 98 -2.95 3.14 -8.89
CA VAL A 98 -3.01 3.71 -7.54
C VAL A 98 -3.37 2.60 -6.55
N VAL A 99 -2.57 2.40 -5.51
CA VAL A 99 -2.79 1.38 -4.49
C VAL A 99 -3.36 2.00 -3.23
N VAL A 100 -4.52 1.52 -2.79
CA VAL A 100 -5.23 2.03 -1.61
C VAL A 100 -5.42 0.92 -0.58
N ALA A 101 -4.95 1.11 0.65
CA ALA A 101 -5.27 0.23 1.76
C ALA A 101 -6.65 0.57 2.35
N ARG A 102 -7.54 -0.43 2.46
CA ARG A 102 -8.82 -0.39 3.16
C ARG A 102 -8.65 -1.06 4.51
N VAL A 103 -8.44 -0.28 5.56
CA VAL A 103 -8.06 -0.79 6.89
C VAL A 103 -9.27 -0.78 7.82
N HIS A 104 -9.94 -1.93 7.97
CA HIS A 104 -11.15 -2.07 8.78
C HIS A 104 -10.87 -2.41 10.26
N ALA A 105 -9.65 -2.82 10.60
CA ALA A 105 -9.29 -3.33 11.93
C ALA A 105 -7.77 -3.24 12.16
N LEU A 106 -7.29 -3.84 13.25
CA LEU A 106 -5.90 -3.80 13.67
C LEU A 106 -4.93 -4.33 12.60
N ALA A 107 -3.91 -3.54 12.27
CA ALA A 107 -2.76 -3.89 11.44
C ALA A 107 -1.48 -3.86 12.30
N THR A 108 -0.76 -5.00 12.42
CA THR A 108 0.44 -5.05 13.25
C THR A 108 1.67 -5.55 12.49
N ALA A 109 2.84 -5.11 12.91
CA ALA A 109 4.14 -5.54 12.38
C ALA A 109 4.18 -5.48 10.83
N ALA A 110 4.38 -6.60 10.14
CA ALA A 110 4.34 -6.65 8.67
C ALA A 110 2.95 -6.32 8.10
N GLY A 111 1.86 -6.40 8.88
CA GLY A 111 0.55 -5.91 8.49
C GLY A 111 0.48 -4.38 8.45
N ALA A 112 1.10 -3.68 9.40
CA ALA A 112 1.26 -2.23 9.37
C ALA A 112 2.23 -1.80 8.26
N GLN A 113 3.29 -2.59 8.00
CA GLN A 113 4.18 -2.41 6.86
C GLN A 113 3.43 -2.43 5.54
N LEU A 114 2.51 -3.39 5.38
CA LEU A 114 1.71 -3.53 4.16
C LEU A 114 0.83 -2.29 3.92
N VAL A 115 0.25 -1.71 4.99
CA VAL A 115 -0.51 -0.45 4.88
C VAL A 115 0.40 0.70 4.49
N ALA A 116 1.56 0.86 5.14
CA ALA A 116 2.54 1.90 4.85
C ALA A 116 3.20 1.76 3.46
N SER A 117 3.10 0.59 2.83
CA SER A 117 3.59 0.35 1.46
C SER A 117 2.54 0.60 0.39
N CYS A 118 1.29 0.96 0.76
CA CYS A 118 0.29 1.43 -0.19
C CYS A 118 0.46 2.93 -0.45
N ASP A 119 0.05 3.41 -1.63
CA ASP A 119 0.14 4.84 -1.95
C ASP A 119 -0.77 5.70 -1.06
N LEU A 120 -1.93 5.15 -0.69
CA LEU A 120 -2.95 5.79 0.12
C LEU A 120 -3.58 4.78 1.09
N ALA A 121 -4.14 5.28 2.19
CA ALA A 121 -4.85 4.44 3.14
C ALA A 121 -6.09 5.14 3.72
N VAL A 122 -7.19 4.40 3.84
CA VAL A 122 -8.39 4.79 4.58
C VAL A 122 -8.60 3.80 5.70
N ALA A 123 -8.78 4.29 6.92
CA ALA A 123 -9.01 3.48 8.11
C ALA A 123 -10.42 3.70 8.68
N ALA A 124 -11.02 2.64 9.19
CA ALA A 124 -12.18 2.73 10.06
C ALA A 124 -11.78 3.31 11.42
N GLU A 125 -12.72 3.95 12.15
CA GLU A 125 -12.45 4.47 13.50
C GLU A 125 -12.01 3.36 14.48
N SER A 126 -12.50 2.14 14.30
CA SER A 126 -12.11 0.96 15.09
C SER A 126 -10.73 0.38 14.73
N ALA A 127 -10.08 0.87 13.66
CA ALA A 127 -8.78 0.38 13.26
C ALA A 127 -7.67 0.82 14.24
N GLY A 128 -6.59 0.05 14.29
CA GLY A 128 -5.42 0.38 15.08
C GLY A 128 -4.14 -0.09 14.39
N PHE A 129 -3.01 0.45 14.81
CA PHE A 129 -1.71 0.13 14.22
C PHE A 129 -0.66 -0.11 15.31
N ALA A 130 0.23 -1.08 15.11
CA ALA A 130 1.28 -1.38 16.07
C ALA A 130 2.52 -2.00 15.41
N ALA A 131 3.67 -1.83 16.06
CA ALA A 131 4.90 -2.54 15.71
C ALA A 131 5.47 -3.28 16.95
N PRO A 132 4.78 -4.32 17.48
CA PRO A 132 5.05 -4.89 18.80
C PRO A 132 6.25 -5.85 18.84
N GLY A 133 7.00 -6.03 17.76
CA GLY A 133 8.04 -7.04 17.66
C GLY A 133 9.14 -6.89 18.72
N GLY A 134 9.56 -5.66 19.06
CA GLY A 134 10.54 -5.41 20.12
C GLY A 134 10.07 -5.90 21.50
N LYS A 135 8.78 -5.71 21.81
CA LYS A 135 8.13 -6.19 23.03
C LYS A 135 8.07 -7.72 23.08
N GLY A 136 7.97 -8.37 21.92
CA GLY A 136 7.94 -9.83 21.74
C GLY A 136 9.31 -10.49 21.55
N GLY A 137 10.42 -9.71 21.60
CA GLY A 137 11.79 -10.23 21.44
C GLY A 137 12.30 -10.31 20.00
N TRP A 138 11.49 -9.93 19.01
CA TRP A 138 11.90 -9.85 17.60
C TRP A 138 11.46 -8.50 17.00
N PHE A 139 12.36 -7.52 17.07
CA PHE A 139 12.07 -6.16 16.66
C PHE A 139 11.59 -6.08 15.20
N CYS A 140 10.67 -5.17 14.93
CA CYS A 140 10.06 -4.97 13.60
C CYS A 140 11.00 -4.24 12.64
N HIS A 141 12.15 -4.83 12.25
CA HIS A 141 13.16 -4.16 11.43
C HIS A 141 12.61 -3.74 10.06
N THR A 142 12.08 -4.69 9.28
CA THR A 142 11.54 -4.43 7.93
C THR A 142 10.27 -3.56 7.96
N PRO A 143 9.33 -3.74 8.91
CA PRO A 143 8.18 -2.84 9.03
C PRO A 143 8.55 -1.38 9.25
N MET A 144 9.63 -1.12 9.97
CA MET A 144 10.05 0.25 10.25
C MET A 144 10.64 0.98 9.03
N VAL A 145 10.92 0.27 7.93
CA VAL A 145 11.43 0.91 6.71
C VAL A 145 10.38 1.87 6.10
N PRO A 146 9.18 1.44 5.69
CA PRO A 146 8.14 2.37 5.23
C PRO A 146 7.54 3.21 6.37
N LEU A 147 7.25 2.61 7.53
CA LEU A 147 6.63 3.34 8.65
C LEU A 147 7.44 4.59 9.05
N ALA A 148 8.78 4.50 9.13
CA ALA A 148 9.59 5.65 9.50
C ALA A 148 9.61 6.74 8.42
N ARG A 149 9.38 6.38 7.15
CA ARG A 149 9.26 7.33 6.04
C ARG A 149 7.94 8.08 6.08
N ASP A 150 6.86 7.39 6.47
CA ASP A 150 5.53 7.99 6.55
C ASP A 150 5.35 8.87 7.79
N ILE A 151 5.67 8.34 8.99
CA ILE A 151 5.35 9.01 10.25
C ILE A 151 6.53 9.74 10.88
N GLY A 152 7.71 9.62 10.30
CA GLY A 152 8.93 10.23 10.76
C GLY A 152 9.56 9.54 11.99
N ARG A 153 10.85 9.78 12.19
CA ARG A 153 11.70 9.03 13.12
C ARG A 153 11.18 8.92 14.55
N LYS A 154 10.68 10.02 15.14
CA LYS A 154 10.29 10.03 16.56
C LYS A 154 9.06 9.14 16.81
N ARG A 155 8.02 9.30 15.99
CA ARG A 155 6.78 8.51 16.07
C ARG A 155 7.05 7.03 15.76
N ALA A 156 7.88 6.77 14.75
CA ALA A 156 8.31 5.42 14.42
C ALA A 156 9.04 4.73 15.56
N MET A 157 9.98 5.43 16.24
CA MET A 157 10.68 4.89 17.42
C MET A 157 9.73 4.65 18.59
N GLU A 158 8.78 5.55 18.84
CA GLU A 158 7.75 5.35 19.86
C GLU A 158 6.94 4.09 19.58
N LEU A 159 6.37 3.95 18.36
CA LEU A 159 5.59 2.79 17.94
C LEU A 159 6.38 1.47 18.08
N ALA A 160 7.66 1.47 17.68
CA ALA A 160 8.48 0.26 17.66
C ALA A 160 9.03 -0.12 19.05
N LEU A 161 9.38 0.85 19.90
CA LEU A 161 9.98 0.59 21.22
C LEU A 161 8.93 0.27 22.27
N THR A 162 7.78 0.94 22.24
CA THR A 162 6.67 0.63 23.14
C THR A 162 5.92 -0.62 22.70
N GLY A 163 5.77 -0.82 21.39
CA GLY A 163 4.94 -1.87 20.82
C GLY A 163 3.46 -1.72 21.17
N ASP A 164 3.05 -0.52 21.57
CA ASP A 164 1.65 -0.21 21.89
C ASP A 164 0.83 0.02 20.63
N VAL A 165 -0.46 -0.18 20.73
CA VAL A 165 -1.40 0.10 19.63
C VAL A 165 -1.72 1.60 19.65
N ILE A 166 -1.51 2.25 18.51
CA ILE A 166 -2.08 3.58 18.25
C ILE A 166 -3.45 3.42 17.58
N ASP A 167 -4.39 4.27 17.90
CA ASP A 167 -5.70 4.29 17.26
C ASP A 167 -5.67 4.93 15.87
N ALA A 168 -6.76 4.81 15.13
CA ALA A 168 -6.86 5.33 13.77
C ALA A 168 -6.68 6.85 13.71
N ARG A 169 -7.16 7.60 14.72
CA ARG A 169 -7.04 9.05 14.78
C ARG A 169 -5.57 9.48 14.96
N THR A 170 -4.86 8.82 15.85
CA THR A 170 -3.40 9.02 16.04
C THR A 170 -2.64 8.68 14.76
N ALA A 171 -3.03 7.59 14.07
CA ALA A 171 -2.42 7.21 12.79
C ALA A 171 -2.63 8.27 11.70
N LEU A 172 -3.81 8.92 11.66
CA LEU A 172 -4.10 10.06 10.79
C LEU A 172 -3.23 11.27 11.14
N ASP A 173 -3.16 11.64 12.41
CA ASP A 173 -2.38 12.77 12.89
C ASP A 173 -0.87 12.58 12.65
N TRP A 174 -0.42 11.33 12.61
CA TRP A 174 0.97 11.00 12.32
C TRP A 174 1.28 10.92 10.82
N GLY A 175 0.27 10.80 9.97
CA GLY A 175 0.43 10.72 8.53
C GLY A 175 0.51 9.28 7.97
N LEU A 176 0.20 8.27 8.80
CA LEU A 176 0.19 6.87 8.35
C LEU A 176 -1.03 6.56 7.46
N VAL A 177 -2.15 7.22 7.68
CA VAL A 177 -3.37 7.07 6.89
C VAL A 177 -3.87 8.43 6.41
N ASN A 178 -4.57 8.46 5.27
CA ASN A 178 -5.07 9.68 4.66
C ASN A 178 -6.44 10.11 5.19
N ARG A 179 -7.24 9.13 5.67
CA ARG A 179 -8.60 9.37 6.18
C ARG A 179 -8.95 8.38 7.28
N VAL A 180 -9.78 8.84 8.21
CA VAL A 180 -10.45 8.01 9.21
C VAL A 180 -11.93 8.34 9.15
N VAL A 181 -12.75 7.29 9.07
CA VAL A 181 -14.21 7.39 8.93
C VAL A 181 -14.92 6.38 9.86
N PRO A 182 -16.19 6.57 10.17
CA PRO A 182 -17.01 5.55 10.82
C PRO A 182 -16.92 4.20 10.09
N ASP A 183 -17.00 3.10 10.81
CA ASP A 183 -16.77 1.76 10.28
C ASP A 183 -17.71 1.42 9.11
N ASP A 184 -18.96 1.88 9.16
CA ASP A 184 -19.98 1.70 8.13
C ASP A 184 -19.79 2.61 6.90
N GLU A 185 -18.95 3.65 6.99
CA GLU A 185 -18.64 4.55 5.88
C GLU A 185 -17.33 4.16 5.14
N LEU A 186 -16.63 3.12 5.60
CA LEU A 186 -15.29 2.79 5.11
C LEU A 186 -15.27 2.50 3.60
N ASP A 187 -16.23 1.74 3.10
CA ASP A 187 -16.30 1.38 1.68
C ASP A 187 -16.54 2.59 0.79
N ASP A 188 -17.47 3.45 1.17
CA ASP A 188 -17.79 4.68 0.44
C ASP A 188 -16.61 5.66 0.46
N ALA A 189 -15.91 5.78 1.58
CA ALA A 189 -14.72 6.62 1.70
C ALA A 189 -13.55 6.14 0.85
N VAL A 190 -13.35 4.82 0.75
CA VAL A 190 -12.36 4.20 -0.16
C VAL A 190 -12.76 4.46 -1.61
N ALA A 191 -14.01 4.22 -1.98
CA ALA A 191 -14.51 4.44 -3.33
C ALA A 191 -14.36 5.92 -3.77
N ASP A 192 -14.70 6.90 -2.89
CA ASP A 192 -14.49 8.32 -3.16
C ASP A 192 -13.00 8.65 -3.34
N LEU A 193 -12.13 8.13 -2.46
CA LEU A 193 -10.70 8.39 -2.58
C LEU A 193 -10.12 7.82 -3.87
N VAL A 194 -10.48 6.59 -4.22
CA VAL A 194 -10.09 5.94 -5.50
C VAL A 194 -10.56 6.77 -6.68
N ALA A 195 -11.86 7.13 -6.74
CA ALA A 195 -12.42 7.91 -7.83
C ALA A 195 -11.72 9.27 -7.99
N ARG A 196 -11.31 9.92 -6.91
CA ARG A 196 -10.56 11.17 -6.94
C ARG A 196 -9.10 10.99 -7.35
N ALA A 197 -8.45 9.94 -6.84
CA ALA A 197 -7.04 9.67 -7.12
C ALA A 197 -6.81 9.20 -8.57
N THR A 198 -7.80 8.57 -9.21
CA THR A 198 -7.68 8.03 -10.57
C THR A 198 -8.20 8.96 -11.68
N ARG A 199 -8.79 10.12 -11.32
CA ARG A 199 -9.25 11.09 -12.33
C ARG A 199 -8.12 11.55 -13.25
N GLY A 200 -8.37 11.60 -14.55
CA GLY A 200 -7.43 12.10 -15.56
C GLY A 200 -6.63 10.97 -16.24
N SER A 201 -5.51 11.33 -16.87
CA SER A 201 -4.66 10.40 -17.58
C SER A 201 -4.04 9.35 -16.65
N ARG A 202 -4.25 8.08 -16.96
CA ARG A 202 -3.66 6.94 -16.28
C ARG A 202 -2.14 6.91 -16.43
N ALA A 203 -1.64 7.15 -17.64
CA ALA A 203 -0.20 7.17 -17.90
C ALA A 203 0.49 8.28 -17.10
N SER A 204 -0.12 9.46 -16.98
CA SER A 204 0.42 10.55 -16.16
C SER A 204 0.54 10.15 -14.68
N LYS A 205 -0.46 9.44 -14.14
CA LYS A 205 -0.44 8.95 -12.75
C LYS A 205 0.65 7.90 -12.53
N ALA A 206 0.76 6.94 -13.45
CA ALA A 206 1.77 5.87 -13.37
C ALA A 206 3.20 6.45 -13.40
N TRP A 207 3.49 7.37 -14.31
CA TRP A 207 4.79 8.04 -14.38
C TRP A 207 5.07 8.90 -13.16
N GLY A 208 4.04 9.63 -12.67
CA GLY A 208 4.14 10.44 -11.45
C GLY A 208 4.47 9.60 -10.22
N LYS A 209 3.76 8.48 -10.01
CA LYS A 209 4.00 7.54 -8.93
C LYS A 209 5.41 6.96 -9.00
N ALA A 210 5.82 6.41 -10.15
CA ALA A 210 7.14 5.85 -10.33
C ALA A 210 8.25 6.88 -10.04
N THR A 211 8.08 8.13 -10.49
CA THR A 211 9.03 9.21 -10.22
C THR A 211 9.08 9.58 -8.75
N MET A 212 7.92 9.61 -8.08
CA MET A 212 7.83 9.93 -6.65
C MET A 212 8.66 8.94 -5.83
N TYR A 213 8.46 7.63 -6.03
CA TYR A 213 9.23 6.61 -5.33
C TYR A 213 10.72 6.61 -5.72
N ALA A 214 11.04 6.83 -6.98
CA ALA A 214 12.43 6.84 -7.45
C ALA A 214 13.26 8.00 -6.89
N GLN A 215 12.64 9.12 -6.49
CA GLN A 215 13.35 10.32 -6.05
C GLN A 215 13.32 10.55 -4.53
N LEU A 216 12.36 9.93 -3.79
CA LEU A 216 12.04 10.28 -2.41
C LEU A 216 13.25 10.22 -1.44
N ASP A 217 14.15 9.28 -1.62
CA ASP A 217 15.33 9.10 -0.78
C ASP A 217 16.62 9.76 -1.37
N ARG A 218 16.50 10.53 -2.45
CA ARG A 218 17.64 11.21 -3.08
C ARG A 218 17.90 12.57 -2.44
N PRO A 219 19.16 13.06 -2.47
CA PRO A 219 19.40 14.47 -2.18
C PRO A 219 18.56 15.36 -3.10
N GLU A 220 18.01 16.46 -2.57
CA GLU A 220 17.03 17.31 -3.27
C GLU A 220 17.49 17.72 -4.67
N ARG A 221 18.77 18.10 -4.84
CA ARG A 221 19.33 18.48 -6.15
C ARG A 221 19.26 17.35 -7.17
N ASP A 222 19.56 16.11 -6.74
CA ASP A 222 19.54 14.92 -7.60
C ASP A 222 18.11 14.51 -7.91
N ALA A 223 17.21 14.67 -6.94
CA ALA A 223 15.75 14.47 -7.10
C ALA A 223 15.18 15.40 -8.19
N TYR A 224 15.53 16.70 -8.17
CA TYR A 224 15.14 17.63 -9.23
C TYR A 224 15.68 17.24 -10.60
N GLY A 225 16.93 16.74 -10.68
CA GLY A 225 17.48 16.24 -11.94
C GLY A 225 16.62 15.15 -12.58
N VAL A 226 16.19 14.17 -11.79
CA VAL A 226 15.29 13.10 -12.25
C VAL A 226 13.90 13.68 -12.62
N ALA A 227 13.34 14.51 -11.74
CA ALA A 227 11.98 15.03 -11.91
C ALA A 227 11.84 15.92 -13.16
N VAL A 228 12.85 16.74 -13.47
CA VAL A 228 12.87 17.61 -14.67
C VAL A 228 12.81 16.78 -15.94
N GLU A 229 13.66 15.75 -16.05
CA GLU A 229 13.73 14.88 -17.24
C GLU A 229 12.42 14.10 -17.44
N VAL A 230 11.87 13.56 -16.37
CA VAL A 230 10.59 12.83 -16.43
C VAL A 230 9.43 13.77 -16.76
N MET A 231 9.35 14.95 -16.13
CA MET A 231 8.27 15.91 -16.36
C MET A 231 8.32 16.47 -17.79
N ALA A 232 9.52 16.76 -18.31
CA ALA A 232 9.70 17.19 -19.70
C ALA A 232 9.27 16.10 -20.69
N SER A 233 9.71 14.85 -20.48
CA SER A 233 9.32 13.73 -21.33
C SER A 233 7.82 13.44 -21.24
N ALA A 234 7.25 13.47 -20.03
CA ALA A 234 5.83 13.23 -19.81
C ALA A 234 4.92 14.27 -20.48
N SER A 235 5.42 15.49 -20.72
CA SER A 235 4.67 16.52 -21.47
C SER A 235 4.32 16.11 -22.90
N GLN A 236 5.02 15.11 -23.46
CA GLN A 236 4.80 14.59 -24.81
C GLN A 236 3.84 13.39 -24.83
N LEU A 237 3.41 12.88 -23.68
CA LEU A 237 2.41 11.80 -23.62
C LEU A 237 1.08 12.28 -24.20
N PRO A 238 0.34 11.42 -24.95
CA PRO A 238 -0.96 11.79 -25.52
C PRO A 238 -1.92 12.39 -24.49
N GLY A 239 -2.04 11.78 -23.31
CA GLY A 239 -2.88 12.29 -22.23
C GLY A 239 -2.43 13.66 -21.70
N ALA A 240 -1.13 13.94 -21.63
CA ALA A 240 -0.63 15.26 -21.21
C ALA A 240 -0.93 16.33 -22.28
N VAL A 241 -0.72 16.01 -23.55
CA VAL A 241 -1.04 16.91 -24.68
C VAL A 241 -2.54 17.21 -24.68
N GLU A 242 -3.39 16.19 -24.58
CA GLU A 242 -4.85 16.35 -24.52
C GLU A 242 -5.26 17.22 -23.30
N GLY A 243 -4.72 16.93 -22.12
CA GLY A 243 -5.04 17.68 -20.91
C GLY A 243 -4.69 19.16 -21.01
N MET A 244 -3.51 19.50 -21.54
CA MET A 244 -3.09 20.90 -21.76
C MET A 244 -3.90 21.58 -22.85
N THR A 245 -4.12 20.90 -23.98
CA THR A 245 -4.87 21.45 -25.11
C THR A 245 -6.33 21.72 -24.73
N SER A 246 -6.99 20.75 -24.09
CA SER A 246 -8.38 20.90 -23.66
C SER A 246 -8.55 22.05 -22.64
N PHE A 247 -7.57 22.24 -21.75
CA PHE A 247 -7.56 23.36 -20.82
C PHE A 247 -7.48 24.73 -21.54
N LEU A 248 -6.58 24.87 -22.52
CA LEU A 248 -6.44 26.09 -23.33
C LEU A 248 -7.69 26.39 -24.16
N GLU A 249 -8.31 25.34 -24.72
CA GLU A 249 -9.53 25.41 -25.51
C GLU A 249 -10.81 25.52 -24.67
N LYS A 250 -10.71 25.43 -23.32
CA LYS A 250 -11.83 25.45 -22.35
C LYS A 250 -12.90 24.39 -22.63
N ARG A 251 -12.48 23.20 -23.05
CA ARG A 251 -13.34 22.04 -23.24
C ARG A 251 -13.00 20.92 -22.25
N ARG A 252 -13.86 19.91 -22.17
CA ARG A 252 -13.56 18.70 -21.39
C ARG A 252 -12.50 17.85 -22.11
N PRO A 253 -11.51 17.30 -21.40
CA PRO A 253 -10.55 16.37 -21.98
C PRO A 253 -11.21 15.04 -22.36
N VAL A 254 -10.68 14.38 -23.39
CA VAL A 254 -11.03 13.02 -23.79
C VAL A 254 -9.80 12.15 -23.59
N TRP A 255 -9.82 11.37 -22.53
CA TRP A 255 -8.71 10.48 -22.17
C TRP A 255 -8.71 9.24 -23.07
N THR A 256 -7.55 8.89 -23.63
CA THR A 256 -7.37 7.75 -24.57
C THR A 256 -6.33 6.75 -24.06
N ASP A 257 -5.82 6.93 -22.83
CA ASP A 257 -4.77 6.15 -22.16
C ASP A 257 -5.29 5.39 -20.93
#